data_442d2665eb2bd2c0ddef9b7490926723
#
_entry.id   442d2665eb2bd2c0ddef9b7490926723
#
_cell.length_a   1.000
_cell.length_b   1.000
_cell.length_c   1.000
_cell.angle_alpha   90.00
_cell.angle_beta   90.00
_cell.angle_gamma   90.00
#
_symmetry.space_group_name_H-M   'P 1'
#
loop_
_entity.id
_entity.type
_entity.pdbx_description
1 polymer ?
#
loop_
_entity_poly.entity_id
_entity_poly.type
_entity_poly.pdbx_seq_one_letter_code
_entity_poly.pdbx_strand_id
1 'polypeptide(L)'
;LKFAISIALRIAYLMYQSKDQTHNDMLLLSRNQLFAKYISHVIPNLTGSELYQQTLAQHTVELFKKFFLNKTSMLVPTKTRRAYLTDSEWAALIAEQLPALSVANLHFRPISIKGFRIFGEKDYQKIIEQVNPKLTLYQQLVQIQEVLEKNLKRRLNRFYVSEVAKRIYEEMSSMQIEVLMKNEEFNSETEYYQMLGQRVFEKQSLEAEQQVEMFAFVNFAKHLQDWMPLAKQRREELGKVDNAQLPLKD
;
A
#
# COMPACT_ATOMS: atom_id res chain seq x y z
N LEU A 1 -17.53 29.52 -12.07
CA LEU A 1 -18.19 28.89 -13.23
C LEU A 1 -17.25 28.78 -14.44
N LYS A 2 -16.59 29.88 -14.89
CA LYS A 2 -15.67 29.87 -16.05
C LYS A 2 -14.55 28.82 -15.96
N PHE A 3 -13.97 28.65 -14.77
CA PHE A 3 -12.89 27.70 -14.53
C PHE A 3 -13.37 26.23 -14.65
N ALA A 4 -14.56 25.93 -14.15
CA ALA A 4 -15.14 24.59 -14.26
C ALA A 4 -15.44 24.20 -15.71
N ILE A 5 -15.98 25.13 -16.49
CA ILE A 5 -16.25 24.93 -17.92
C ILE A 5 -14.93 24.71 -18.69
N SER A 6 -13.90 25.51 -18.40
CA SER A 6 -12.57 25.32 -19.01
C SER A 6 -11.94 23.96 -18.74
N ILE A 7 -12.09 23.43 -17.51
CA ILE A 7 -11.61 22.09 -17.18
C ILE A 7 -12.43 21.03 -17.93
N ALA A 8 -13.75 21.14 -17.95
CA ALA A 8 -14.62 20.19 -18.64
C ALA A 8 -14.32 20.13 -20.15
N LEU A 9 -14.14 21.29 -20.79
CA LEU A 9 -13.74 21.36 -22.20
C LEU A 9 -12.36 20.77 -22.45
N ARG A 10 -11.40 20.98 -21.55
CA ARG A 10 -10.06 20.38 -21.66
C ARG A 10 -10.11 18.85 -21.52
N ILE A 11 -10.91 18.33 -20.61
CA ILE A 11 -11.12 16.89 -20.46
C ILE A 11 -11.76 16.32 -21.73
N ALA A 12 -12.84 16.95 -22.23
CA ALA A 12 -13.51 16.51 -23.45
C ALA A 12 -12.54 16.51 -24.64
N TYR A 13 -11.68 17.52 -24.76
CA TYR A 13 -10.64 17.60 -25.79
C TYR A 13 -9.62 16.45 -25.67
N LEU A 14 -9.14 16.15 -24.46
CA LEU A 14 -8.20 15.06 -24.23
C LEU A 14 -8.82 13.71 -24.56
N MET A 15 -10.05 13.47 -24.15
CA MET A 15 -10.80 12.24 -24.46
C MET A 15 -11.04 12.08 -25.97
N TYR A 16 -11.27 13.19 -26.69
CA TYR A 16 -11.45 13.14 -28.13
C TYR A 16 -10.14 12.89 -28.90
N GLN A 17 -9.04 13.44 -28.41
CA GLN A 17 -7.73 13.35 -29.06
C GLN A 17 -7.07 11.98 -28.85
N SER A 18 -7.32 11.33 -27.75
CA SER A 18 -6.70 10.07 -27.35
C SER A 18 -7.58 8.88 -27.73
N LYS A 19 -7.49 8.45 -28.99
CA LYS A 19 -8.28 7.29 -29.50
C LYS A 19 -8.01 5.96 -28.77
N ASP A 20 -6.85 5.83 -28.14
CA ASP A 20 -6.40 4.63 -27.43
C ASP A 20 -6.57 4.71 -25.91
N GLN A 21 -6.96 5.86 -25.36
CA GLN A 21 -7.20 6.04 -23.93
C GLN A 21 -8.68 5.88 -23.62
N THR A 22 -9.00 4.97 -22.73
CA THR A 22 -10.35 4.79 -22.21
C THR A 22 -10.60 5.80 -21.08
N HIS A 23 -11.88 6.09 -20.81
CA HIS A 23 -12.28 6.89 -19.66
C HIS A 23 -11.78 6.35 -18.31
N ASN A 24 -11.37 5.07 -18.26
CA ASN A 24 -10.76 4.43 -17.09
C ASN A 24 -9.30 4.86 -16.83
N ASP A 25 -8.63 5.41 -17.85
CA ASP A 25 -7.24 5.86 -17.76
C ASP A 25 -7.12 7.31 -17.25
N MET A 26 -8.26 7.95 -17.01
CA MET A 26 -8.32 9.35 -16.55
C MET A 26 -8.95 9.46 -15.18
N LEU A 27 -8.29 10.19 -14.29
CA LEU A 27 -8.78 10.51 -12.96
C LEU A 27 -8.91 12.02 -12.80
N LEU A 28 -10.13 12.50 -12.49
CA LEU A 28 -10.35 13.88 -12.12
C LEU A 28 -10.29 14.05 -10.59
N LEU A 29 -9.26 14.72 -10.12
CA LEU A 29 -9.17 15.10 -8.71
C LEU A 29 -9.78 16.48 -8.48
N SER A 30 -10.83 16.53 -7.66
CA SER A 30 -11.49 17.77 -7.29
C SER A 30 -11.17 18.19 -5.86
N ARG A 31 -11.20 19.49 -5.60
CA ARG A 31 -10.97 20.04 -4.26
C ARG A 31 -12.11 19.74 -3.28
N ASN A 32 -13.35 19.69 -3.77
CA ASN A 32 -14.52 19.43 -2.95
C ASN A 32 -15.59 18.62 -3.72
N GLN A 33 -16.49 18.01 -2.96
CA GLN A 33 -17.55 17.16 -3.51
C GLN A 33 -18.59 17.93 -4.36
N LEU A 34 -18.87 19.20 -4.05
CA LEU A 34 -19.82 20.01 -4.81
C LEU A 34 -19.31 20.25 -6.23
N PHE A 35 -18.02 20.55 -6.36
CA PHE A 35 -17.37 20.71 -7.67
C PHE A 35 -17.35 19.37 -8.42
N ALA A 36 -17.00 18.28 -7.75
CA ALA A 36 -17.03 16.95 -8.33
C ALA A 36 -18.42 16.62 -8.88
N LYS A 37 -19.47 16.81 -8.06
CA LYS A 37 -20.86 16.57 -8.45
C LYS A 37 -21.32 17.44 -9.63
N TYR A 38 -20.90 18.70 -9.70
CA TYR A 38 -21.21 19.56 -10.85
C TYR A 38 -20.56 19.02 -12.13
N ILE A 39 -19.29 18.67 -12.08
CA ILE A 39 -18.56 18.17 -13.24
C ILE A 39 -19.07 16.80 -13.69
N SER A 40 -19.54 15.94 -12.77
CA SER A 40 -20.11 14.62 -13.10
C SER A 40 -21.37 14.71 -13.96
N HIS A 41 -22.10 15.83 -13.90
CA HIS A 41 -23.26 16.07 -14.78
C HIS A 41 -22.87 16.72 -16.12
N VAL A 42 -21.77 17.46 -16.15
CA VAL A 42 -21.36 18.21 -17.36
C VAL A 42 -20.53 17.34 -18.31
N ILE A 43 -19.61 16.53 -17.79
CA ILE A 43 -18.72 15.72 -18.63
C ILE A 43 -19.48 14.71 -19.50
N PRO A 44 -20.42 13.89 -18.99
CA PRO A 44 -21.15 12.95 -19.84
C PRO A 44 -21.88 13.62 -21.00
N ASN A 45 -22.41 14.83 -20.79
CA ASN A 45 -23.06 15.60 -21.85
C ASN A 45 -22.10 16.08 -22.94
N LEU A 46 -20.80 16.24 -22.62
CA LEU A 46 -19.78 16.69 -23.57
C LEU A 46 -19.03 15.52 -24.24
N THR A 47 -18.88 14.40 -23.57
CA THR A 47 -18.03 13.29 -24.00
C THR A 47 -18.78 12.00 -24.32
N GLY A 48 -20.06 11.93 -23.92
CA GLY A 48 -20.87 10.70 -24.05
C GLY A 48 -20.46 9.58 -23.07
N SER A 49 -19.50 9.82 -22.16
CA SER A 49 -19.00 8.84 -21.21
C SER A 49 -18.77 9.43 -19.83
N GLU A 50 -18.89 8.60 -18.79
CA GLU A 50 -18.59 8.98 -17.41
C GLU A 50 -17.08 8.99 -17.20
N LEU A 51 -16.61 9.95 -16.40
CA LEU A 51 -15.22 10.05 -15.99
C LEU A 51 -15.09 9.67 -14.51
N TYR A 52 -14.09 8.88 -14.18
CA TYR A 52 -13.77 8.55 -12.79
C TYR A 52 -13.30 9.81 -12.05
N GLN A 53 -14.01 10.18 -11.01
CA GLN A 53 -13.71 11.39 -10.27
C GLN A 53 -13.79 11.19 -8.76
N GLN A 54 -12.86 11.83 -8.07
CA GLN A 54 -12.76 11.79 -6.62
C GLN A 54 -12.34 13.15 -6.09
N THR A 55 -12.61 13.38 -4.81
CA THR A 55 -11.89 14.46 -4.11
C THR A 55 -10.45 13.98 -3.80
N LEU A 56 -9.52 14.92 -3.68
CA LEU A 56 -8.14 14.59 -3.28
C LEU A 56 -8.12 13.80 -1.96
N ALA A 57 -8.98 14.17 -1.00
CA ALA A 57 -9.08 13.45 0.26
C ALA A 57 -9.57 11.99 0.09
N GLN A 58 -10.58 11.76 -0.75
CA GLN A 58 -11.06 10.40 -1.05
C GLN A 58 -9.97 9.57 -1.72
N HIS A 59 -9.32 10.13 -2.74
CA HIS A 59 -8.23 9.47 -3.45
C HIS A 59 -7.08 9.10 -2.51
N THR A 60 -6.68 10.03 -1.65
CA THR A 60 -5.64 9.79 -0.64
C THR A 60 -6.04 8.66 0.31
N VAL A 61 -7.31 8.64 0.77
CA VAL A 61 -7.80 7.57 1.65
C VAL A 61 -7.81 6.22 0.92
N GLU A 62 -8.19 6.17 -0.34
CA GLU A 62 -8.17 4.93 -1.13
C GLU A 62 -6.75 4.44 -1.37
N LEU A 63 -5.83 5.33 -1.74
CA LEU A 63 -4.42 4.98 -1.82
C LEU A 63 -3.89 4.47 -0.47
N PHE A 64 -4.22 5.16 0.63
CA PHE A 64 -3.83 4.72 1.96
C PHE A 64 -4.39 3.34 2.32
N LYS A 65 -5.66 3.09 2.04
CA LYS A 65 -6.28 1.77 2.23
C LYS A 65 -5.58 0.70 1.39
N LYS A 66 -5.27 1.04 0.15
CA LYS A 66 -4.57 0.18 -0.78
C LYS A 66 -3.16 -0.17 -0.28
N PHE A 67 -2.38 0.81 0.21
CA PHE A 67 -0.98 0.63 0.64
C PHE A 67 -0.79 0.24 2.11
N PHE A 68 -1.76 0.51 2.98
CA PHE A 68 -1.62 0.32 4.43
C PHE A 68 -2.64 -0.66 5.05
N LEU A 69 -3.26 -1.50 4.23
CA LEU A 69 -4.06 -2.65 4.65
C LEU A 69 -4.87 -2.42 5.94
N ASN A 70 -5.98 -1.74 5.82
CA ASN A 70 -7.01 -1.61 6.89
C ASN A 70 -6.56 -1.05 8.27
N LYS A 71 -5.33 -0.59 8.44
CA LYS A 71 -4.91 0.11 9.68
C LYS A 71 -5.24 1.60 9.68
N THR A 72 -6.24 2.00 8.94
CA THR A 72 -6.73 3.38 8.99
C THR A 72 -7.71 3.58 10.14
N SER A 73 -7.22 3.61 11.37
CA SER A 73 -7.86 4.53 12.29
C SER A 73 -7.55 5.92 11.72
N MET A 74 -8.55 6.58 11.17
CA MET A 74 -8.45 7.99 10.79
C MET A 74 -8.34 8.82 12.07
N LEU A 75 -7.17 8.83 12.66
CA LEU A 75 -6.84 9.85 13.65
C LEU A 75 -6.79 11.16 12.88
N VAL A 76 -7.88 11.92 12.99
CA VAL A 76 -7.90 13.29 12.47
C VAL A 76 -6.74 14.01 13.14
N PRO A 77 -5.71 14.40 12.40
CA PRO A 77 -4.56 15.02 13.02
C PRO A 77 -4.98 16.31 13.70
N THR A 78 -4.47 16.56 14.90
CA THR A 78 -4.62 17.87 15.57
C THR A 78 -4.19 18.99 14.63
N LYS A 79 -4.65 20.23 14.86
CA LYS A 79 -4.24 21.39 14.05
C LYS A 79 -2.71 21.49 13.93
N THR A 80 -2.01 21.27 15.03
CA THR A 80 -0.54 21.29 15.10
C THR A 80 0.10 20.21 14.25
N ARG A 81 -0.38 18.98 14.34
CA ARG A 81 0.12 17.86 13.54
C ARG A 81 -0.17 18.07 12.05
N ARG A 82 -1.32 18.62 11.71
CA ARG A 82 -1.66 18.95 10.32
C ARG A 82 -0.74 20.02 9.75
N ALA A 83 -0.49 21.11 10.52
CA ALA A 83 0.41 22.17 10.10
C ALA A 83 1.82 21.63 9.83
N TYR A 84 2.31 20.73 10.70
CA TYR A 84 3.61 20.09 10.51
C TYR A 84 3.68 19.21 9.26
N LEU A 85 2.70 18.34 9.04
CA LEU A 85 2.68 17.44 7.89
C LEU A 85 2.46 18.15 6.55
N THR A 86 1.90 19.36 6.55
CA THR A 86 1.69 20.19 5.35
C THR A 86 2.77 21.25 5.17
N ASP A 87 3.81 21.22 5.98
CA ASP A 87 4.91 22.17 5.89
C ASP A 87 5.75 21.91 4.62
N SER A 88 6.02 22.99 3.87
CA SER A 88 6.84 22.93 2.65
C SER A 88 8.26 22.44 2.94
N GLU A 89 8.79 22.68 4.13
CA GLU A 89 10.13 22.26 4.53
C GLU A 89 10.22 20.76 4.74
N TRP A 90 9.14 20.14 5.25
CA TRP A 90 9.05 18.69 5.32
C TRP A 90 9.06 18.05 3.93
N ALA A 91 8.30 18.61 2.99
CA ALA A 91 8.32 18.17 1.60
C ALA A 91 9.70 18.35 0.94
N ALA A 92 10.37 19.48 1.21
CA ALA A 92 11.72 19.75 0.72
C ALA A 92 12.74 18.75 1.31
N LEU A 93 12.66 18.46 2.61
CA LEU A 93 13.51 17.46 3.26
C LEU A 93 13.32 16.08 2.65
N ILE A 94 12.08 15.65 2.45
CA ILE A 94 11.81 14.36 1.80
C ILE A 94 12.42 14.33 0.40
N ALA A 95 12.23 15.37 -0.40
CA ALA A 95 12.77 15.46 -1.75
C ALA A 95 14.31 15.41 -1.77
N GLU A 96 14.97 15.94 -0.75
CA GLU A 96 16.43 15.89 -0.56
C GLU A 96 16.92 14.50 -0.15
N GLN A 97 16.18 13.80 0.72
CA GLN A 97 16.56 12.49 1.25
C GLN A 97 16.25 11.33 0.27
N LEU A 98 15.21 11.47 -0.55
CA LEU A 98 14.79 10.43 -1.49
C LEU A 98 15.91 9.94 -2.44
N PRO A 99 16.73 10.82 -3.05
CA PRO A 99 17.81 10.39 -3.94
C PRO A 99 18.91 9.56 -3.26
N ALA A 100 19.06 9.69 -1.94
CA ALA A 100 20.02 8.93 -1.14
C ALA A 100 19.53 7.53 -0.77
N LEU A 101 18.24 7.23 -1.01
CA LEU A 101 17.70 5.91 -0.74
C LEU A 101 18.16 4.90 -1.78
N SER A 102 18.59 3.76 -1.27
CA SER A 102 18.89 2.56 -2.05
C SER A 102 18.28 1.35 -1.36
N VAL A 103 18.11 0.25 -2.05
CA VAL A 103 17.58 -0.98 -1.43
C VAL A 103 18.46 -1.48 -0.26
N ALA A 104 19.74 -1.14 -0.27
CA ALA A 104 20.66 -1.52 0.79
C ALA A 104 20.40 -0.80 2.12
N ASN A 105 19.84 0.43 2.08
CA ASN A 105 19.51 1.23 3.26
C ASN A 105 17.99 1.34 3.52
N LEU A 106 17.18 0.60 2.77
CA LEU A 106 15.76 0.54 3.05
C LEU A 106 15.45 -0.33 4.26
N HIS A 107 14.49 0.14 5.05
CA HIS A 107 13.88 -0.68 6.10
C HIS A 107 12.78 -1.57 5.50
N PHE A 108 12.84 -2.86 5.79
CA PHE A 108 11.83 -3.82 5.35
C PHE A 108 10.97 -4.30 6.51
N ARG A 109 9.70 -4.56 6.22
CA ARG A 109 8.78 -5.19 7.18
C ARG A 109 8.75 -6.69 6.96
N PRO A 110 8.79 -7.50 8.02
CA PRO A 110 8.56 -8.92 7.89
C PRO A 110 7.12 -9.17 7.45
N ILE A 111 6.93 -10.08 6.51
CA ILE A 111 5.61 -10.60 6.15
C ILE A 111 5.38 -11.85 7.01
N SER A 112 4.32 -11.86 7.80
CA SER A 112 4.01 -12.96 8.71
C SER A 112 2.51 -13.20 8.82
N ILE A 113 2.14 -14.47 9.08
CA ILE A 113 0.77 -14.91 9.32
C ILE A 113 0.73 -15.59 10.69
N LYS A 114 -0.09 -15.09 11.60
CA LYS A 114 -0.22 -15.65 12.95
C LYS A 114 1.11 -15.89 13.67
N GLY A 115 2.06 -14.96 13.51
CA GLY A 115 3.39 -15.05 14.10
C GLY A 115 4.40 -15.93 13.32
N PHE A 116 3.93 -16.70 12.35
CA PHE A 116 4.84 -17.45 11.46
C PHE A 116 5.39 -16.50 10.39
N ARG A 117 6.73 -16.42 10.28
CA ARG A 117 7.41 -15.52 9.37
C ARG A 117 7.46 -16.11 7.95
N ILE A 118 6.72 -15.50 7.02
CA ILE A 118 6.73 -15.85 5.61
C ILE A 118 8.00 -15.29 4.95
N PHE A 119 8.28 -14.00 5.12
CA PHE A 119 9.52 -13.34 4.73
C PHE A 119 10.05 -12.50 5.88
N GLY A 120 11.35 -12.54 6.11
CA GLY A 120 12.02 -11.77 7.15
C GLY A 120 13.29 -11.11 6.65
N GLU A 121 13.98 -10.43 7.55
CA GLU A 121 15.17 -9.65 7.26
C GLU A 121 16.24 -10.44 6.47
N LYS A 122 16.55 -11.67 6.89
CA LYS A 122 17.52 -12.52 6.19
C LYS A 122 17.11 -12.89 4.76
N ASP A 123 15.80 -12.93 4.48
CA ASP A 123 15.30 -13.19 3.14
C ASP A 123 15.51 -11.97 2.25
N TYR A 124 15.21 -10.79 2.77
CA TYR A 124 15.44 -9.52 2.05
C TYR A 124 16.92 -9.32 1.75
N GLN A 125 17.81 -9.57 2.71
CA GLN A 125 19.25 -9.48 2.50
C GLN A 125 19.71 -10.33 1.32
N LYS A 126 19.31 -11.62 1.28
CA LYS A 126 19.63 -12.52 0.18
C LYS A 126 19.05 -12.10 -1.17
N ILE A 127 17.87 -11.48 -1.17
CA ILE A 127 17.24 -10.98 -2.40
C ILE A 127 18.00 -9.73 -2.88
N ILE A 128 18.34 -8.82 -1.98
CA ILE A 128 19.04 -7.57 -2.29
C ILE A 128 20.43 -7.86 -2.91
N GLU A 129 21.15 -8.87 -2.44
CA GLU A 129 22.41 -9.29 -3.01
C GLU A 129 22.32 -9.71 -4.50
N GLN A 130 21.13 -10.09 -4.96
CA GLN A 130 20.86 -10.50 -6.33
C GLN A 130 20.30 -9.38 -7.21
N VAL A 131 19.91 -8.25 -6.61
CA VAL A 131 19.36 -7.10 -7.33
C VAL A 131 20.45 -6.33 -8.07
N ASN A 132 20.18 -5.95 -9.30
CA ASN A 132 21.12 -5.15 -10.09
C ASN A 132 21.25 -3.72 -9.52
N PRO A 133 22.43 -3.33 -8.99
CA PRO A 133 22.63 -2.04 -8.35
C PRO A 133 22.62 -0.84 -9.32
N LYS A 134 22.69 -1.10 -10.64
CA LYS A 134 22.68 -0.05 -11.67
C LYS A 134 21.27 0.44 -12.02
N LEU A 135 20.24 -0.26 -11.54
CA LEU A 135 18.85 0.11 -11.77
C LEU A 135 18.42 1.25 -10.83
N THR A 136 17.36 1.97 -11.23
CA THR A 136 16.70 2.91 -10.33
C THR A 136 16.11 2.22 -9.12
N LEU A 137 15.93 2.94 -8.01
CA LEU A 137 15.32 2.37 -6.79
C LEU A 137 13.99 1.67 -7.09
N TYR A 138 13.14 2.28 -7.93
CA TYR A 138 11.86 1.67 -8.32
C TYR A 138 12.07 0.33 -9.04
N GLN A 139 12.96 0.28 -10.02
CA GLN A 139 13.25 -0.96 -10.76
C GLN A 139 13.85 -2.04 -9.85
N GLN A 140 14.67 -1.65 -8.89
CA GLN A 140 15.20 -2.58 -7.88
C GLN A 140 14.08 -3.13 -7.00
N LEU A 141 13.12 -2.29 -6.57
CA LEU A 141 11.96 -2.74 -5.79
C LEU A 141 11.06 -3.68 -6.59
N VAL A 142 10.87 -3.43 -7.89
CA VAL A 142 10.15 -4.36 -8.80
C VAL A 142 10.85 -5.72 -8.84
N GLN A 143 12.18 -5.78 -8.98
CA GLN A 143 12.91 -7.04 -8.94
C GLN A 143 12.75 -7.78 -7.61
N ILE A 144 12.77 -7.06 -6.50
CA ILE A 144 12.51 -7.67 -5.17
C ILE A 144 11.10 -8.24 -5.11
N GLN A 145 10.11 -7.47 -5.57
CA GLN A 145 8.72 -7.91 -5.63
C GLN A 145 8.57 -9.21 -6.43
N GLU A 146 9.10 -9.28 -7.64
CA GLU A 146 9.04 -10.47 -8.49
C GLU A 146 9.63 -11.72 -7.81
N VAL A 147 10.74 -11.57 -7.10
CA VAL A 147 11.34 -12.68 -6.34
C VAL A 147 10.46 -13.10 -5.17
N LEU A 148 9.85 -12.14 -4.47
CA LEU A 148 8.93 -12.43 -3.38
C LEU A 148 7.68 -13.16 -3.89
N GLU A 149 7.05 -12.67 -4.95
CA GLU A 149 5.88 -13.29 -5.60
C GLU A 149 6.15 -14.72 -6.02
N LYS A 150 7.25 -14.94 -6.72
CA LYS A 150 7.68 -16.28 -7.17
C LYS A 150 7.82 -17.27 -6.01
N ASN A 151 8.23 -16.82 -4.84
CA ASN A 151 8.46 -17.68 -3.68
C ASN A 151 7.25 -17.74 -2.73
N LEU A 152 6.29 -16.82 -2.85
CA LEU A 152 5.21 -16.63 -1.87
C LEU A 152 4.35 -17.87 -1.73
N LYS A 153 3.85 -18.42 -2.83
CA LYS A 153 3.00 -19.63 -2.83
C LYS A 153 3.68 -20.81 -2.11
N ARG A 154 4.96 -21.06 -2.41
CA ARG A 154 5.72 -22.13 -1.76
C ARG A 154 5.88 -21.91 -0.26
N ARG A 155 6.05 -20.64 0.18
CA ARG A 155 6.18 -20.29 1.60
C ARG A 155 4.85 -20.36 2.33
N LEU A 156 3.75 -19.97 1.69
CA LEU A 156 2.41 -20.16 2.21
C LEU A 156 2.10 -21.65 2.42
N ASN A 157 2.42 -22.50 1.45
CA ASN A 157 2.25 -23.94 1.58
C ASN A 157 3.05 -24.53 2.76
N ARG A 158 4.26 -24.01 3.03
CA ARG A 158 5.03 -24.39 4.22
C ARG A 158 4.37 -23.92 5.52
N PHE A 159 3.77 -22.76 5.50
CA PHE A 159 3.02 -22.25 6.64
C PHE A 159 1.83 -23.15 6.94
N TYR A 160 1.04 -23.54 5.93
CA TYR A 160 -0.17 -24.34 6.12
C TYR A 160 0.09 -25.71 6.76
N VAL A 161 1.26 -26.30 6.54
CA VAL A 161 1.67 -27.57 7.18
C VAL A 161 2.54 -27.37 8.42
N SER A 162 2.72 -26.13 8.88
CA SER A 162 3.55 -25.83 10.05
C SER A 162 2.83 -26.17 11.35
N GLU A 163 3.62 -26.39 12.43
CA GLU A 163 3.07 -26.60 13.78
C GLU A 163 2.21 -25.40 14.28
N VAL A 164 2.50 -24.20 13.80
CA VAL A 164 1.67 -23.02 14.14
C VAL A 164 0.28 -23.15 13.52
N ALA A 165 0.19 -23.54 12.26
CA ALA A 165 -1.08 -23.74 11.58
C ALA A 165 -1.83 -24.96 12.16
N LYS A 166 -1.13 -26.07 12.41
CA LYS A 166 -1.72 -27.30 13.00
C LYS A 166 -2.40 -27.03 14.33
N ARG A 167 -1.76 -26.28 15.25
CA ARG A 167 -2.39 -25.89 16.52
C ARG A 167 -3.70 -25.13 16.31
N ILE A 168 -3.77 -24.27 15.28
CA ILE A 168 -5.00 -23.53 14.99
C ILE A 168 -6.09 -24.49 14.47
N TYR A 169 -5.71 -25.51 13.67
CA TYR A 169 -6.66 -26.52 13.20
C TYR A 169 -7.18 -27.38 14.35
N GLU A 170 -6.35 -27.71 15.34
CA GLU A 170 -6.74 -28.45 16.54
C GLU A 170 -7.79 -27.71 17.39
N GLU A 171 -7.81 -26.38 17.34
CA GLU A 171 -8.82 -25.56 18.02
C GLU A 171 -10.15 -25.50 17.26
N MET A 172 -10.22 -25.99 16.02
CA MET A 172 -11.43 -26.01 15.21
C MET A 172 -12.29 -27.21 15.51
N SER A 173 -13.62 -27.03 15.52
CA SER A 173 -14.55 -28.16 15.65
C SER A 173 -14.56 -29.00 14.34
N SER A 174 -14.83 -30.30 14.50
CA SER A 174 -14.95 -31.21 13.35
C SER A 174 -15.96 -30.71 12.31
N MET A 175 -17.08 -30.12 12.78
CA MET A 175 -18.09 -29.53 11.89
C MET A 175 -17.56 -28.35 11.08
N GLN A 176 -16.71 -27.50 11.66
CA GLN A 176 -16.09 -26.39 10.94
C GLN A 176 -15.13 -26.90 9.87
N ILE A 177 -14.35 -27.92 10.19
CA ILE A 177 -13.42 -28.54 9.23
C ILE A 177 -14.20 -29.19 8.08
N GLU A 178 -15.26 -29.95 8.37
CA GLU A 178 -16.12 -30.62 7.38
C GLU A 178 -16.73 -29.58 6.39
N VAL A 179 -17.27 -28.49 6.91
CA VAL A 179 -17.83 -27.40 6.08
C VAL A 179 -16.77 -26.78 5.18
N LEU A 180 -15.55 -26.61 5.66
CA LEU A 180 -14.45 -26.05 4.87
C LEU A 180 -13.97 -27.05 3.80
N MET A 181 -13.87 -28.33 4.11
CA MET A 181 -13.29 -29.34 3.25
C MET A 181 -14.28 -29.96 2.24
N LYS A 182 -15.61 -29.77 2.46
CA LYS A 182 -16.68 -30.17 1.49
C LYS A 182 -16.60 -31.62 1.01
N ASN A 183 -16.19 -32.55 1.86
CA ASN A 183 -16.03 -33.97 1.54
C ASN A 183 -15.10 -34.26 0.33
N GLU A 184 -14.09 -33.43 0.13
CA GLU A 184 -13.07 -33.67 -0.91
C GLU A 184 -12.15 -34.82 -0.47
N GLU A 185 -11.71 -35.64 -1.45
CA GLU A 185 -10.71 -36.68 -1.24
C GLU A 185 -9.31 -36.12 -1.45
N PHE A 186 -8.34 -36.54 -0.65
CA PHE A 186 -6.96 -36.08 -0.70
C PHE A 186 -6.00 -37.24 -0.86
N ASN A 187 -4.98 -37.07 -1.68
CA ASN A 187 -3.99 -38.10 -1.96
C ASN A 187 -2.91 -38.18 -0.87
N SER A 188 -2.79 -37.16 -0.04
CA SER A 188 -1.79 -37.11 1.03
C SER A 188 -2.21 -36.20 2.17
N GLU A 189 -1.67 -36.45 3.37
CA GLU A 189 -1.83 -35.58 4.53
C GLU A 189 -1.33 -34.14 4.25
N THR A 190 -0.26 -34.03 3.49
CA THR A 190 0.31 -32.72 3.08
C THR A 190 -0.68 -31.93 2.23
N GLU A 191 -1.31 -32.57 1.24
CA GLU A 191 -2.31 -31.96 0.39
C GLU A 191 -3.54 -31.52 1.20
N TYR A 192 -3.99 -32.37 2.11
CA TYR A 192 -5.08 -32.07 3.04
C TYR A 192 -4.79 -30.79 3.86
N TYR A 193 -3.63 -30.71 4.51
CA TYR A 193 -3.27 -29.53 5.31
C TYR A 193 -3.03 -28.29 4.47
N GLN A 194 -2.52 -28.41 3.24
CA GLN A 194 -2.39 -27.30 2.32
C GLN A 194 -3.74 -26.71 1.93
N MET A 195 -4.70 -27.57 1.58
CA MET A 195 -6.05 -27.15 1.22
C MET A 195 -6.80 -26.56 2.42
N LEU A 196 -6.73 -27.21 3.58
CA LEU A 196 -7.30 -26.68 4.82
C LEU A 196 -6.72 -25.32 5.16
N GLY A 197 -5.40 -25.18 5.04
CA GLY A 197 -4.71 -23.92 5.27
C GLY A 197 -5.12 -22.80 4.32
N GLN A 198 -5.27 -23.11 3.04
CA GLN A 198 -5.75 -22.12 2.06
C GLN A 198 -7.13 -21.58 2.47
N ARG A 199 -8.04 -22.45 2.90
CA ARG A 199 -9.40 -22.05 3.29
C ARG A 199 -9.47 -21.34 4.62
N VAL A 200 -8.71 -21.82 5.61
CA VAL A 200 -8.67 -21.22 6.97
C VAL A 200 -7.98 -19.86 6.96
N PHE A 201 -6.90 -19.72 6.17
CA PHE A 201 -6.07 -18.51 6.15
C PHE A 201 -6.21 -17.67 4.87
N GLU A 202 -7.30 -17.88 4.10
CA GLU A 202 -7.53 -17.19 2.84
C GLU A 202 -7.33 -15.67 2.95
N LYS A 203 -7.95 -15.06 3.95
CA LYS A 203 -7.84 -13.62 4.18
C LYS A 203 -6.40 -13.18 4.48
N GLN A 204 -5.69 -13.91 5.35
CA GLN A 204 -4.32 -13.59 5.75
C GLN A 204 -3.33 -13.85 4.60
N SER A 205 -3.59 -14.85 3.79
CA SER A 205 -2.80 -15.14 2.59
C SER A 205 -2.96 -14.03 1.55
N LEU A 206 -4.19 -13.58 1.33
CA LEU A 206 -4.47 -12.42 0.47
C LEU A 206 -3.80 -11.14 1.00
N GLU A 207 -3.84 -10.91 2.31
CA GLU A 207 -3.11 -9.78 2.92
C GLU A 207 -1.59 -9.89 2.70
N ALA A 208 -1.02 -11.10 2.74
CA ALA A 208 0.40 -11.31 2.46
C ALA A 208 0.73 -11.07 0.97
N GLU A 209 -0.12 -11.51 0.06
CA GLU A 209 -0.03 -11.24 -1.38
C GLU A 209 -0.05 -9.73 -1.65
N GLN A 210 -1.01 -9.03 -1.08
CA GLN A 210 -1.12 -7.57 -1.20
C GLN A 210 0.10 -6.83 -0.64
N GLN A 211 0.70 -7.32 0.47
CA GLN A 211 1.93 -6.72 1.00
C GLN A 211 3.09 -6.82 0.02
N VAL A 212 3.18 -7.91 -0.74
CA VAL A 212 4.20 -8.08 -1.77
C VAL A 212 3.90 -7.20 -2.98
N GLU A 213 2.68 -7.30 -3.51
CA GLU A 213 2.24 -6.64 -4.75
C GLU A 213 2.36 -5.11 -4.71
N MET A 214 2.24 -4.52 -3.54
CA MET A 214 2.14 -3.06 -3.38
C MET A 214 3.36 -2.43 -2.73
N PHE A 215 4.50 -3.09 -2.72
CA PHE A 215 5.69 -2.68 -1.98
C PHE A 215 5.44 -2.40 -0.48
N ALA A 216 4.34 -2.94 0.09
CA ALA A 216 4.03 -2.72 1.50
C ALA A 216 5.01 -3.45 2.45
N PHE A 217 5.89 -4.27 1.89
CA PHE A 217 7.04 -4.83 2.58
C PHE A 217 8.14 -3.79 2.87
N VAL A 218 8.11 -2.60 2.24
CA VAL A 218 9.00 -1.49 2.58
C VAL A 218 8.43 -0.69 3.75
N ASN A 219 9.22 -0.46 4.78
CA ASN A 219 8.80 0.30 5.96
C ASN A 219 9.06 1.80 5.80
N PHE A 220 8.31 2.47 4.92
CA PHE A 220 8.44 3.92 4.73
C PHE A 220 8.19 4.73 6.01
N ALA A 221 7.33 4.25 6.90
CA ALA A 221 7.08 4.94 8.16
C ALA A 221 8.34 5.00 9.04
N LYS A 222 9.19 3.96 9.00
CA LYS A 222 10.46 3.96 9.73
C LYS A 222 11.42 4.99 9.14
N HIS A 223 11.52 5.13 7.82
CA HIS A 223 12.32 6.18 7.19
C HIS A 223 11.85 7.57 7.60
N LEU A 224 10.54 7.82 7.60
CA LEU A 224 9.99 9.09 8.05
C LEU A 224 10.33 9.38 9.51
N GLN A 225 10.31 8.36 10.38
CA GLN A 225 10.74 8.50 11.78
C GLN A 225 12.23 8.86 11.88
N ASP A 226 13.08 8.23 11.08
CA ASP A 226 14.53 8.49 11.09
C ASP A 226 14.86 9.89 10.57
N TRP A 227 14.04 10.47 9.70
CA TRP A 227 14.20 11.85 9.19
C TRP A 227 13.59 12.93 10.10
N MET A 228 12.79 12.57 11.11
CA MET A 228 12.17 13.50 12.03
C MET A 228 13.17 14.42 12.77
N PRO A 229 14.31 13.90 13.29
CA PRO A 229 15.30 14.77 13.93
C PRO A 229 15.87 15.82 12.98
N LEU A 230 16.11 15.46 11.71
CA LEU A 230 16.60 16.37 10.66
C LEU A 230 15.57 17.48 10.37
N ALA A 231 14.29 17.10 10.28
CA ALA A 231 13.21 18.06 10.09
C ALA A 231 13.11 19.06 11.27
N LYS A 232 13.27 18.56 12.50
CA LYS A 232 13.26 19.39 13.71
C LYS A 232 14.43 20.38 13.71
N GLN A 233 15.64 19.91 13.48
CA GLN A 233 16.84 20.73 13.39
C GLN A 233 16.68 21.84 12.34
N ARG A 234 16.20 21.51 11.15
CA ARG A 234 15.98 22.47 10.07
C ARG A 234 14.97 23.57 10.44
N ARG A 235 13.91 23.22 11.17
CA ARG A 235 12.94 24.20 11.67
C ARG A 235 13.55 25.14 12.73
N GLU A 236 14.37 24.60 13.62
CA GLU A 236 15.10 25.39 14.62
C GLU A 236 16.07 26.38 13.95
N GLU A 237 16.81 25.93 12.93
CA GLU A 237 17.72 26.79 12.14
C GLU A 237 16.98 27.92 11.42
N LEU A 238 15.73 27.69 11.01
CA LEU A 238 14.87 28.68 10.37
C LEU A 238 14.12 29.59 11.36
N GLY A 239 14.39 29.46 12.66
CA GLY A 239 13.75 30.24 13.72
C GLY A 239 12.26 29.90 13.93
N LYS A 240 11.79 28.78 13.41
CA LYS A 240 10.43 28.27 13.61
C LYS A 240 10.40 27.48 14.91
N VAL A 241 9.98 28.13 15.99
CA VAL A 241 9.84 27.46 17.29
C VAL A 241 8.79 26.38 17.21
N ASP A 242 9.20 25.15 17.44
CA ASP A 242 8.32 24.00 17.44
C ASP A 242 7.79 23.73 18.86
N ASN A 243 6.62 24.28 19.17
CA ASN A 243 5.90 23.97 20.41
C ASN A 243 5.13 22.63 20.31
N ALA A 244 5.30 21.90 19.22
CA ALA A 244 4.61 20.65 18.98
C ALA A 244 5.50 19.46 19.39
N GLN A 245 5.25 18.92 20.57
CA GLN A 245 5.61 17.52 20.84
C GLN A 245 4.83 16.63 19.88
N LEU A 246 5.51 16.09 18.88
CA LEU A 246 4.94 15.06 18.01
C LEU A 246 5.10 13.69 18.68
N PRO A 247 4.07 13.13 19.28
CA PRO A 247 4.08 11.73 19.63
C PRO A 247 3.76 10.95 18.34
N LEU A 248 4.79 10.53 17.63
CA LEU A 248 4.66 9.34 16.80
C LEU A 248 4.72 8.16 17.78
N LYS A 249 3.62 7.91 18.45
CA LYS A 249 3.40 6.61 19.11
C LYS A 249 2.86 5.64 18.07
N ASP A 250 3.48 4.48 18.07
CA ASP A 250 3.32 3.28 17.26
C ASP A 250 1.88 2.88 16.92
#